data_f858c7e67d614a54cd2e27a04041c18d
#
_entry.id   f858c7e67d614a54cd2e27a04041c18d
#
_cell.length_a   1.000
_cell.length_b   1.000
_cell.length_c   1.000
_cell.angle_alpha   90.00
_cell.angle_beta   90.00
_cell.angle_gamma   90.00
#
_symmetry.space_group_name_H-M   'P 1'
#
loop_
_entity.id
_entity.type
_entity.pdbx_description
1 polymer ?
#
loop_
_entity_poly.entity_id
_entity_poly.type
_entity_poly.pdbx_seq_one_letter_code
_entity_poly.pdbx_strand_id
1 'polypeptide(L)'
;MTTSGSNDYATFRRALRRCAPSIARPLPWINHPDPWAVLVSEVMLQQTQVSRVLGPWSRFVGAFATPTSCADAPLSSVLRLWAGLGYHRRAKALHDAARMIRDEFDGVVPRETNELRRLAGVGEYTANAVASFAFGEPVAVVDTNVARVLARA
;
A
#
# COMPACT_ATOMS: atom_id res chain seq x y z
N MET A 1 -39.51 8.77 9.29
CA MET A 1 -39.37 7.70 8.29
C MET A 1 -37.97 7.68 7.76
N THR A 2 -37.02 6.97 8.36
CA THR A 2 -35.64 6.76 7.85
C THR A 2 -34.98 5.61 8.61
N THR A 3 -35.46 4.38 8.44
CA THR A 3 -34.83 3.18 9.03
C THR A 3 -34.46 2.09 8.01
N SER A 4 -34.65 2.36 6.70
CA SER A 4 -34.36 1.37 5.64
C SER A 4 -32.83 1.22 5.36
N GLY A 5 -32.06 2.29 5.38
CA GLY A 5 -30.66 2.24 4.95
C GLY A 5 -29.71 1.50 5.91
N SER A 6 -29.99 1.44 7.22
CA SER A 6 -29.11 0.76 8.19
C SER A 6 -29.10 -0.76 8.03
N ASN A 7 -30.24 -1.35 7.60
CA ASN A 7 -30.38 -2.79 7.44
C ASN A 7 -29.69 -3.28 6.15
N ASP A 8 -29.70 -2.45 5.09
CA ASP A 8 -29.09 -2.77 3.81
C ASP A 8 -27.56 -2.83 3.91
N TYR A 9 -26.92 -1.88 4.60
CA TYR A 9 -25.48 -1.90 4.85
C TYR A 9 -25.01 -3.10 5.69
N ALA A 10 -25.80 -3.49 6.68
CA ALA A 10 -25.47 -4.67 7.51
C ALA A 10 -25.54 -5.96 6.68
N THR A 11 -26.52 -6.07 5.80
CA THR A 11 -26.70 -7.21 4.90
C THR A 11 -25.58 -7.26 3.85
N PHE A 12 -25.25 -6.14 3.23
CA PHE A 12 -24.15 -6.02 2.28
C PHE A 12 -22.80 -6.39 2.92
N ARG A 13 -22.50 -5.86 4.10
CA ARG A 13 -21.27 -6.17 4.84
C ARG A 13 -21.17 -7.67 5.19
N ARG A 14 -22.29 -8.30 5.57
CA ARG A 14 -22.33 -9.75 5.86
C ARG A 14 -22.07 -10.57 4.60
N ALA A 15 -22.65 -10.19 3.46
CA ALA A 15 -22.41 -10.81 2.17
C ALA A 15 -20.95 -10.72 1.74
N LEU A 16 -20.34 -9.53 1.84
CA LEU A 16 -18.92 -9.33 1.55
C LEU A 16 -18.02 -10.22 2.41
N ARG A 17 -18.23 -10.24 3.72
CA ARG A 17 -17.43 -11.08 4.65
C ARG A 17 -17.54 -12.57 4.31
N ARG A 18 -18.70 -13.03 3.85
CA ARG A 18 -18.90 -14.43 3.45
C ARG A 18 -18.21 -14.77 2.13
N CYS A 19 -18.21 -13.86 1.16
CA CYS A 19 -17.62 -14.07 -0.17
C CYS A 19 -16.11 -13.80 -0.20
N ALA A 20 -15.60 -12.86 0.60
CA ALA A 20 -14.21 -12.42 0.57
C ALA A 20 -13.18 -13.56 0.61
N PRO A 21 -13.30 -14.59 1.48
CA PRO A 21 -12.32 -15.67 1.52
C PRO A 21 -12.23 -16.47 0.21
N SER A 22 -13.34 -16.61 -0.53
CA SER A 22 -13.36 -17.40 -1.78
C SER A 22 -12.80 -16.66 -2.99
N ILE A 23 -12.70 -15.33 -2.91
CA ILE A 23 -12.20 -14.48 -4.00
C ILE A 23 -10.86 -13.82 -3.66
N ALA A 24 -10.39 -13.96 -2.42
CA ALA A 24 -9.11 -13.43 -1.98
C ALA A 24 -7.96 -14.09 -2.74
N ARG A 25 -7.05 -13.27 -3.28
CA ARG A 25 -5.82 -13.75 -3.91
C ARG A 25 -4.70 -13.82 -2.88
N PRO A 26 -3.93 -14.92 -2.82
CA PRO A 26 -2.77 -15.02 -1.94
C PRO A 26 -1.62 -14.15 -2.50
N LEU A 27 -1.57 -12.90 -2.11
CA LEU A 27 -0.51 -11.98 -2.51
C LEU A 27 0.50 -11.82 -1.35
N PRO A 28 1.82 -11.78 -1.62
CA PRO A 28 2.84 -11.84 -0.58
C PRO A 28 2.86 -10.62 0.36
N TRP A 29 2.27 -9.51 -0.05
CA TRP A 29 2.15 -8.28 0.77
C TRP A 29 0.86 -8.21 1.58
N ILE A 30 -0.10 -9.13 1.36
CA ILE A 30 -1.33 -9.18 2.17
C ILE A 30 -1.00 -9.80 3.53
N ASN A 31 -1.35 -9.11 4.60
CA ASN A 31 -1.02 -9.48 5.98
C ASN A 31 0.50 -9.62 6.22
N HIS A 32 1.32 -8.91 5.45
CA HIS A 32 2.75 -8.89 5.66
C HIS A 32 3.07 -8.14 6.97
N PRO A 33 3.92 -8.71 7.85
CA PRO A 33 4.19 -8.13 9.18
C PRO A 33 5.03 -6.85 9.13
N ASP A 34 5.72 -6.61 8.02
CA ASP A 34 6.61 -5.46 7.87
C ASP A 34 5.92 -4.32 7.11
N PRO A 35 5.71 -3.15 7.75
CA PRO A 35 5.10 -1.98 7.13
C PRO A 35 5.88 -1.44 5.92
N TRP A 36 7.21 -1.59 5.90
CA TRP A 36 8.02 -1.20 4.75
C TRP A 36 7.67 -2.02 3.50
N ALA A 37 7.57 -3.33 3.65
CA ALA A 37 7.20 -4.22 2.56
C ALA A 37 5.79 -3.91 2.01
N VAL A 38 4.85 -3.54 2.90
CA VAL A 38 3.51 -3.08 2.51
C VAL A 38 3.57 -1.75 1.77
N LEU A 39 4.32 -0.75 2.27
CA LEU A 39 4.50 0.54 1.60
C LEU A 39 5.10 0.35 0.19
N VAL A 40 6.13 -0.47 0.05
CA VAL A 40 6.73 -0.80 -1.25
C VAL A 40 5.70 -1.36 -2.21
N SER A 41 4.84 -2.31 -1.76
CA SER A 41 3.80 -2.89 -2.61
C SER A 41 2.78 -1.84 -3.07
N GLU A 42 2.32 -0.98 -2.17
CA GLU A 42 1.34 0.06 -2.49
C GLU A 42 1.88 1.07 -3.52
N VAL A 43 3.15 1.48 -3.40
CA VAL A 43 3.78 2.35 -4.39
C VAL A 43 3.99 1.64 -5.73
N MET A 44 4.35 0.36 -5.74
CA MET A 44 4.51 -0.43 -6.97
C MET A 44 3.18 -0.67 -7.68
N LEU A 45 2.09 -0.83 -6.94
CA LEU A 45 0.74 -1.07 -7.47
C LEU A 45 0.08 0.17 -8.08
N GLN A 46 0.59 1.37 -7.80
CA GLN A 46 0.08 2.59 -8.44
C GLN A 46 0.15 2.45 -9.97
N GLN A 47 -1.01 2.39 -10.64
CA GLN A 47 -1.13 2.26 -12.10
C GLN A 47 -0.39 1.04 -12.71
N THR A 48 -0.17 -0.01 -11.92
CA THR A 48 0.51 -1.24 -12.37
C THR A 48 -0.31 -2.47 -11.98
N GLN A 49 -0.45 -3.41 -12.90
CA GLN A 49 -1.17 -4.66 -12.65
C GLN A 49 -0.42 -5.53 -11.63
N VAL A 50 -1.17 -6.20 -10.77
CA VAL A 50 -0.65 -7.10 -9.71
C VAL A 50 0.36 -8.12 -10.24
N SER A 51 0.06 -8.77 -11.37
CA SER A 51 0.93 -9.78 -11.98
C SER A 51 2.32 -9.26 -12.35
N ARG A 52 2.43 -7.97 -12.67
CA ARG A 52 3.72 -7.31 -12.98
C ARG A 52 4.51 -6.92 -11.74
N VAL A 53 3.86 -6.81 -10.59
CA VAL A 53 4.48 -6.37 -9.33
C VAL A 53 5.10 -7.53 -8.55
N LEU A 54 4.57 -8.74 -8.64
CA LEU A 54 4.99 -9.90 -7.82
C LEU A 54 6.51 -10.14 -7.81
N GLY A 55 7.10 -10.31 -8.98
CA GLY A 55 8.54 -10.58 -9.09
C GLY A 55 9.41 -9.37 -8.68
N PRO A 56 9.17 -8.15 -9.20
CA PRO A 56 9.88 -6.96 -8.79
C PRO A 56 9.79 -6.67 -7.30
N TRP A 57 8.62 -6.81 -6.68
CA TRP A 57 8.43 -6.60 -5.25
C TRP A 57 9.31 -7.53 -4.41
N SER A 58 9.28 -8.84 -4.70
CA SER A 58 10.08 -9.82 -3.97
C SER A 58 11.59 -9.52 -4.06
N ARG A 59 12.07 -9.16 -5.25
CA ARG A 59 13.49 -8.79 -5.43
C ARG A 59 13.83 -7.49 -4.70
N PHE A 60 12.93 -6.52 -4.72
CA PHE A 60 13.15 -5.21 -4.09
C PHE A 60 13.22 -5.33 -2.57
N VAL A 61 12.24 -5.99 -1.95
CA VAL A 61 12.21 -6.21 -0.49
C VAL A 61 13.34 -7.12 -0.05
N GLY A 62 13.73 -8.11 -0.87
CA GLY A 62 14.90 -8.95 -0.58
C GLY A 62 16.22 -8.19 -0.62
N ALA A 63 16.35 -7.19 -1.50
CA ALA A 63 17.55 -6.35 -1.59
C ALA A 63 17.55 -5.19 -0.57
N PHE A 64 16.40 -4.62 -0.30
CA PHE A 64 16.17 -3.50 0.61
C PHE A 64 15.15 -3.87 1.68
N ALA A 65 15.59 -4.66 2.65
CA ALA A 65 14.72 -5.18 3.72
C ALA A 65 14.24 -4.10 4.70
N THR A 66 14.86 -2.91 4.70
CA THR A 66 14.49 -1.79 5.57
C THR A 66 14.47 -0.48 4.78
N PRO A 67 13.73 0.55 5.24
CA PRO A 67 13.81 1.89 4.66
C PRO A 67 15.26 2.40 4.62
N THR A 68 16.02 2.21 5.68
CA THR A 68 17.41 2.65 5.80
C THR A 68 18.30 2.00 4.72
N SER A 69 18.19 0.69 4.51
CA SER A 69 18.97 0.01 3.45
C SER A 69 18.63 0.53 2.04
N CYS A 70 17.39 0.93 1.81
CA CYS A 70 16.97 1.57 0.56
C CYS A 70 17.50 3.01 0.46
N ALA A 71 17.43 3.78 1.54
CA ALA A 71 17.88 5.17 1.60
C ALA A 71 19.39 5.33 1.36
N ASP A 72 20.18 4.38 1.88
CA ASP A 72 21.64 4.38 1.78
C ASP A 72 22.14 3.90 0.41
N ALA A 73 21.28 3.22 -0.35
CA ALA A 73 21.63 2.75 -1.68
C ALA A 73 21.62 3.90 -2.70
N PRO A 74 22.47 3.86 -3.74
CA PRO A 74 22.38 4.82 -4.82
C PRO A 74 21.06 4.65 -5.59
N LEU A 75 20.46 5.75 -6.04
CA LEU A 75 19.21 5.75 -6.81
C LEU A 75 19.27 4.80 -8.02
N SER A 76 20.44 4.66 -8.65
CA SER A 76 20.63 3.73 -9.77
C SER A 76 20.36 2.27 -9.41
N SER A 77 20.63 1.85 -8.17
CA SER A 77 20.33 0.51 -7.68
C SER A 77 18.83 0.31 -7.47
N VAL A 78 18.14 1.34 -6.94
CA VAL A 78 16.68 1.36 -6.80
C VAL A 78 16.02 1.26 -8.18
N LEU A 79 16.47 2.04 -9.15
CA LEU A 79 15.94 2.04 -10.52
C LEU A 79 16.16 0.69 -11.24
N ARG A 80 17.28 0.00 -11.01
CA ARG A 80 17.51 -1.35 -11.56
C ARG A 80 16.47 -2.36 -11.08
N LEU A 81 16.16 -2.35 -9.78
CA LEU A 81 15.16 -3.26 -9.22
C LEU A 81 13.73 -2.86 -9.62
N TRP A 82 13.53 -1.61 -10.04
CA TRP A 82 12.25 -1.11 -10.56
C TRP A 82 12.02 -1.45 -12.04
N ALA A 83 13.02 -2.00 -12.74
CA ALA A 83 12.95 -2.28 -14.16
C ALA A 83 11.72 -3.11 -14.53
N GLY A 84 11.01 -2.71 -15.59
CA GLY A 84 9.78 -3.36 -16.07
C GLY A 84 8.47 -2.85 -15.43
N LEU A 85 8.51 -2.04 -14.35
CA LEU A 85 7.30 -1.48 -13.74
C LEU A 85 6.83 -0.18 -14.41
N GLY A 86 7.73 0.53 -15.11
CA GLY A 86 7.45 1.85 -15.68
C GLY A 86 7.32 2.94 -14.62
N TYR A 87 7.01 4.16 -15.07
CA TYR A 87 6.82 5.33 -14.19
C TYR A 87 7.95 5.49 -13.15
N HIS A 88 9.20 5.63 -13.61
CA HIS A 88 10.41 5.71 -12.78
C HIS A 88 10.37 6.80 -11.70
N ARG A 89 9.53 7.85 -11.89
CA ARG A 89 9.28 8.86 -10.85
C ARG A 89 8.79 8.24 -9.52
N ARG A 90 8.06 7.10 -9.56
CA ARG A 90 7.62 6.39 -8.34
C ARG A 90 8.79 5.74 -7.62
N ALA A 91 9.75 5.17 -8.36
CA ALA A 91 10.97 4.63 -7.76
C ALA A 91 11.78 5.71 -7.06
N LYS A 92 11.90 6.89 -7.70
CA LYS A 92 12.55 8.05 -7.08
C LYS A 92 11.79 8.50 -5.83
N ALA A 93 10.47 8.62 -5.92
CA ALA A 93 9.64 9.00 -4.78
C ALA A 93 9.76 8.01 -3.61
N LEU A 94 9.76 6.70 -3.88
CA LEU A 94 9.97 5.68 -2.85
C LEU A 94 11.36 5.80 -2.21
N HIS A 95 12.41 6.09 -2.99
CA HIS A 95 13.75 6.33 -2.48
C HIS A 95 13.81 7.59 -1.60
N ASP A 96 13.15 8.68 -2.02
CA ASP A 96 13.05 9.91 -1.23
C ASP A 96 12.23 9.67 0.07
N ALA A 97 11.15 8.89 0.00
CA ALA A 97 10.37 8.46 1.17
C ALA A 97 11.23 7.63 2.14
N ALA A 98 12.04 6.71 1.62
CA ALA A 98 12.95 5.90 2.43
C ALA A 98 13.97 6.78 3.19
N ARG A 99 14.51 7.82 2.54
CA ARG A 99 15.40 8.81 3.18
C ARG A 99 14.67 9.58 4.28
N MET A 100 13.46 10.06 4.02
CA MET A 100 12.67 10.74 5.05
C MET A 100 12.37 9.83 6.23
N ILE A 101 12.04 8.55 5.99
CA ILE A 101 11.81 7.57 7.06
C ILE A 101 13.07 7.37 7.89
N ARG A 102 14.24 7.25 7.26
CA ARG A 102 15.52 7.14 7.96
C ARG A 102 15.83 8.39 8.80
N ASP A 103 15.65 9.58 8.22
CA ASP A 103 16.16 10.84 8.77
C ASP A 103 15.19 11.48 9.78
N GLU A 104 13.88 11.28 9.65
CA GLU A 104 12.84 11.94 10.45
C GLU A 104 12.04 10.96 11.33
N PHE A 105 12.11 9.65 11.05
CA PHE A 105 11.33 8.62 11.74
C PHE A 105 12.19 7.46 12.25
N ASP A 106 13.49 7.69 12.48
CA ASP A 106 14.45 6.70 13.03
C ASP A 106 14.47 5.37 12.24
N GLY A 107 14.20 5.40 10.95
CA GLY A 107 14.14 4.22 10.08
C GLY A 107 12.87 3.38 10.22
N VAL A 108 11.88 3.84 10.98
CA VAL A 108 10.60 3.15 11.21
C VAL A 108 9.50 3.81 10.37
N VAL A 109 8.77 3.01 9.59
CA VAL A 109 7.62 3.53 8.84
C VAL A 109 6.59 4.11 9.81
N PRO A 110 6.17 5.38 9.65
CA PRO A 110 5.20 5.98 10.54
C PRO A 110 3.83 5.29 10.44
N ARG A 111 3.11 5.27 11.56
CA ARG A 111 1.79 4.64 11.68
C ARG A 111 0.65 5.58 11.30
N GLU A 112 0.79 6.85 11.68
CA GLU A 112 -0.25 7.85 11.51
C GLU A 112 -0.41 8.26 10.05
N THR A 113 -1.65 8.31 9.55
CA THR A 113 -1.94 8.67 8.16
C THR A 113 -1.41 10.05 7.76
N ASN A 114 -1.42 11.01 8.70
CA ASN A 114 -0.88 12.35 8.45
C ASN A 114 0.64 12.34 8.26
N GLU A 115 1.36 11.50 8.98
CA GLU A 115 2.80 11.33 8.83
C GLU A 115 3.13 10.55 7.54
N LEU A 116 2.38 9.49 7.25
CA LEU A 116 2.50 8.75 5.99
C LEU A 116 2.32 9.65 4.77
N ARG A 117 1.39 10.60 4.82
CA ARG A 117 1.15 11.57 3.72
C ARG A 117 2.29 12.57 3.50
N ARG A 118 3.20 12.75 4.46
CA ARG A 118 4.41 13.57 4.28
C ARG A 118 5.45 12.87 3.40
N LEU A 119 5.39 11.54 3.29
CA LEU A 119 6.33 10.74 2.50
C LEU A 119 6.17 11.01 1.01
N ALA A 120 7.28 11.14 0.29
CA ALA A 120 7.26 11.39 -1.14
C ALA A 120 6.51 10.27 -1.90
N GLY A 121 5.57 10.66 -2.76
CA GLY A 121 4.75 9.72 -3.55
C GLY A 121 3.63 9.02 -2.79
N VAL A 122 3.40 9.36 -1.52
CA VAL A 122 2.33 8.81 -0.69
C VAL A 122 1.18 9.81 -0.64
N GLY A 123 0.11 9.51 -1.37
CA GLY A 123 -1.16 10.23 -1.31
C GLY A 123 -2.08 9.66 -0.25
N GLU A 124 -3.28 10.24 -0.14
CA GLU A 124 -4.30 9.82 0.84
C GLU A 124 -4.63 8.34 0.76
N TYR A 125 -4.89 7.81 -0.45
CA TYR A 125 -5.16 6.38 -0.63
C TYR A 125 -4.01 5.51 -0.11
N THR A 126 -2.78 5.79 -0.53
CA THR A 126 -1.61 5.00 -0.13
C THR A 126 -1.36 5.08 1.38
N ALA A 127 -1.52 6.25 1.98
CA ALA A 127 -1.40 6.42 3.42
C ALA A 127 -2.44 5.59 4.19
N ASN A 128 -3.71 5.66 3.77
CA ASN A 128 -4.78 4.87 4.38
C ASN A 128 -4.56 3.35 4.17
N ALA A 129 -4.09 2.94 2.98
CA ALA A 129 -3.80 1.55 2.69
C ALA A 129 -2.68 1.01 3.61
N VAL A 130 -1.58 1.73 3.75
CA VAL A 130 -0.49 1.34 4.65
C VAL A 130 -0.95 1.32 6.11
N ALA A 131 -1.65 2.36 6.58
CA ALA A 131 -2.17 2.43 7.94
C ALA A 131 -3.12 1.25 8.25
N SER A 132 -4.01 0.92 7.32
CA SER A 132 -4.96 -0.19 7.49
C SER A 132 -4.27 -1.56 7.39
N PHE A 133 -3.47 -1.79 6.32
CA PHE A 133 -2.96 -3.14 6.02
C PHE A 133 -1.74 -3.52 6.86
N ALA A 134 -0.87 -2.57 7.19
CA ALA A 134 0.32 -2.83 7.96
C ALA A 134 0.10 -2.68 9.48
N PHE A 135 -0.76 -1.76 9.89
CA PHE A 135 -0.92 -1.41 11.30
C PHE A 135 -2.31 -1.75 11.85
N GLY A 136 -3.26 -2.15 11.00
CA GLY A 136 -4.63 -2.48 11.43
C GLY A 136 -5.46 -1.26 11.85
N GLU A 137 -5.06 -0.05 11.40
CA GLU A 137 -5.82 1.17 11.71
C GLU A 137 -7.20 1.14 11.06
N PRO A 138 -8.25 1.59 11.78
CA PRO A 138 -9.63 1.57 11.30
C PRO A 138 -9.92 2.73 10.34
N VAL A 139 -9.10 2.86 9.30
CA VAL A 139 -9.25 3.90 8.27
C VAL A 139 -9.82 3.31 6.98
N ALA A 140 -10.62 4.10 6.27
CA ALA A 140 -11.22 3.67 5.01
C ALA A 140 -10.19 3.69 3.87
N VAL A 141 -10.04 2.56 3.18
CA VAL A 141 -9.22 2.44 1.98
C VAL A 141 -10.14 2.40 0.76
N VAL A 142 -10.31 3.55 0.10
CA VAL A 142 -11.27 3.70 -0.99
C VAL A 142 -10.53 4.09 -2.27
N ASP A 143 -10.40 3.13 -3.18
CA ASP A 143 -9.99 3.39 -4.56
C ASP A 143 -11.21 3.56 -5.48
N THR A 144 -10.97 3.80 -6.77
CA THR A 144 -12.05 3.95 -7.78
C THR A 144 -12.90 2.68 -7.93
N ASN A 145 -12.34 1.50 -7.67
CA ASN A 145 -13.07 0.24 -7.75
C ASN A 145 -13.99 0.06 -6.55
N VAL A 146 -13.47 0.32 -5.34
CA VAL A 146 -14.26 0.31 -4.10
C VAL A 146 -15.38 1.34 -4.18
N ALA A 147 -15.09 2.58 -4.60
CA ALA A 147 -16.09 3.61 -4.78
C ALA A 147 -17.18 3.18 -5.76
N ARG A 148 -16.80 2.55 -6.88
CA ARG A 148 -17.76 2.05 -7.89
C ARG A 148 -18.65 0.93 -7.35
N VAL A 149 -18.11 0.02 -6.55
CA VAL A 149 -18.89 -1.06 -5.92
C VAL A 149 -19.87 -0.47 -4.91
N LEU A 150 -19.40 0.42 -4.03
CA LEU A 150 -20.25 1.06 -3.02
C LEU A 150 -21.38 1.90 -3.62
N ALA A 151 -21.12 2.56 -4.76
CA ALA A 151 -22.15 3.35 -5.47
C ALA A 151 -23.24 2.49 -6.15
N ARG A 152 -23.04 1.17 -6.26
CA ARG A 152 -23.97 0.23 -6.89
C ARG A 152 -24.63 -0.73 -5.89
N ALA A 153 -24.21 -0.70 -4.65
CA ALA A 153 -24.74 -1.51 -3.56
C ALA A 153 -25.88 -0.80 -2.81
#